data_6a5a94fb6843ac2f78ad5bb8b04a2582
#
_entry.id   6a5a94fb6843ac2f78ad5bb8b04a2582
#
_cell.length_a   1.000
_cell.length_b   1.000
_cell.length_c   1.000
_cell.angle_alpha   90.00
_cell.angle_beta   90.00
_cell.angle_gamma   90.00
#
_symmetry.space_group_name_H-M   'P 1'
#
loop_
_entity.id
_entity.type
_entity.pdbx_description
1 polymer ?
#
loop_
_entity_poly.entity_id
_entity_poly.type
_entity_poly.pdbx_seq_one_letter_code
_entity_poly.pdbx_strand_id
1 'polypeptide(L)'
;MKIKNPILRGFHPDPSIIRVDDDYYIATSTFEWWPGVRLHHSRDLVNWELIEYPLNRTGQLDLRGVGASQGVWAPCLTYDKGIFYLVYTVVKAFYCNMYDTNNYLVTAESIHGPWSDPIALNNFGFDPSLFHDEDGRKYMVSMVTDHRVPKKYAGRLVLQEYDPVRKEMTGPVREIYAADTIFLEGPHIYKRNGWYYLFSADTGTGEAHGQTIQRSRSVWGPYEMYRADFMEHTGEEAWSILTCRHHEELALQKCGHGDLVETQGGEWYMVHLCGRPLTARNSADAPRFPGSRRYTLGRETAIQKVRWTEDDWLVLDKEPLDSLPETEADAPKLPLCPFPGKAARDDFNEEELDREYQSLRVAMDAHYISLTERPGFLRMYGRSGLASRFSQSLIARRWTEFSFEASACMEFEPEVFKQMAGLIFMYDDQNYLYLHVSHDEELGKVISILKAENKRYEYPIGFIPIEEGRAIILKGKVEGERIQFYFGYAEDALTEIGPVLDCSFMSDEACLEGWFTGAMAGICCQDLTGFGKAADFDWFEMKTYDNDSGRK
;
A
#
# COMPACT_ATOMS: atom_id res chain seq x y z
N MET A 1 9.25 -0.51 -26.97
CA MET A 1 9.06 -1.45 -25.86
C MET A 1 7.82 -1.04 -25.10
N LYS A 2 7.14 -1.97 -24.42
CA LYS A 2 5.97 -1.66 -23.58
C LYS A 2 6.33 -1.85 -22.09
N ILE A 3 5.81 -0.96 -21.26
CA ILE A 3 5.73 -1.11 -19.82
C ILE A 3 4.46 -1.88 -19.52
N LYS A 4 4.55 -2.97 -18.75
CA LYS A 4 3.38 -3.73 -18.31
C LYS A 4 2.85 -3.18 -16.99
N ASN A 5 1.56 -2.91 -16.93
CA ASN A 5 0.86 -2.48 -15.72
C ASN A 5 0.26 -3.65 -14.93
N PRO A 6 0.24 -3.60 -13.59
CA PRO A 6 0.86 -2.58 -12.72
C PRO A 6 2.39 -2.67 -12.72
N ILE A 7 3.06 -1.52 -12.56
CA ILE A 7 4.52 -1.44 -12.42
C ILE A 7 5.01 -1.80 -11.02
N LEU A 8 4.19 -1.56 -9.99
CA LEU A 8 4.40 -2.06 -8.63
C LEU A 8 3.20 -2.91 -8.26
N ARG A 9 3.42 -4.23 -8.24
CA ARG A 9 2.37 -5.22 -7.98
C ARG A 9 2.15 -5.42 -6.48
N GLY A 10 0.90 -5.74 -6.10
CA GLY A 10 0.47 -5.85 -4.72
C GLY A 10 0.26 -4.47 -4.09
N PHE A 11 0.09 -4.44 -2.79
CA PHE A 11 -0.27 -3.24 -2.02
C PHE A 11 0.75 -2.10 -2.14
N HIS A 12 0.62 -1.26 -3.17
CA HIS A 12 1.42 -0.06 -3.44
C HIS A 12 0.51 1.09 -3.89
N PRO A 13 -0.33 1.64 -3.01
CA PRO A 13 -1.28 2.69 -3.35
C PRO A 13 -0.69 4.08 -3.27
N ASP A 14 -1.44 5.06 -3.79
CA ASP A 14 -1.21 6.48 -3.62
C ASP A 14 0.22 6.89 -4.04
N PRO A 15 0.63 6.56 -5.29
CA PRO A 15 2.01 6.79 -5.72
C PRO A 15 2.30 8.28 -5.92
N SER A 16 3.45 8.74 -5.40
CA SER A 16 4.04 10.03 -5.73
C SER A 16 5.39 9.79 -6.42
N ILE A 17 5.60 10.38 -7.58
CA ILE A 17 6.78 10.17 -8.43
C ILE A 17 7.57 11.45 -8.62
N ILE A 18 8.91 11.34 -8.54
CA ILE A 18 9.82 12.41 -8.93
C ILE A 18 10.93 11.87 -9.83
N ARG A 19 11.55 12.78 -10.57
CA ARG A 19 12.84 12.56 -11.25
C ARG A 19 13.89 13.50 -10.68
N VAL A 20 15.05 12.94 -10.36
CA VAL A 20 16.26 13.69 -10.00
C VAL A 20 17.37 13.23 -10.94
N ASP A 21 17.81 14.10 -11.80
CA ASP A 21 18.76 13.79 -12.89
C ASP A 21 18.27 12.63 -13.78
N ASP A 22 18.93 11.46 -13.70
CA ASP A 22 18.59 10.25 -14.47
C ASP A 22 17.82 9.22 -13.65
N ASP A 23 17.50 9.51 -12.40
CA ASP A 23 16.89 8.60 -11.46
C ASP A 23 15.42 8.98 -11.19
N TYR A 24 14.55 7.98 -11.14
CA TYR A 24 13.12 8.11 -10.82
C TYR A 24 12.84 7.45 -9.49
N TYR A 25 12.02 8.10 -8.66
CA TYR A 25 11.64 7.59 -7.35
C TYR A 25 10.14 7.63 -7.18
N ILE A 26 9.56 6.53 -6.67
CA ILE A 26 8.14 6.46 -6.29
C ILE A 26 8.04 6.22 -4.80
N ALA A 27 7.25 7.06 -4.12
CA ALA A 27 6.83 6.87 -2.74
C ALA A 27 5.39 6.34 -2.70
N THR A 28 5.09 5.36 -1.83
CA THR A 28 3.75 4.79 -1.66
C THR A 28 3.35 4.68 -0.20
N SER A 29 2.02 4.70 0.07
CA SER A 29 1.45 4.56 1.40
C SER A 29 1.73 3.20 2.02
N THR A 30 1.82 3.16 3.36
CA THR A 30 2.03 1.91 4.11
C THR A 30 0.97 1.67 5.18
N PHE A 31 0.12 2.64 5.45
CA PHE A 31 -0.95 2.58 6.46
C PHE A 31 -0.42 2.11 7.83
N GLU A 32 -0.97 1.04 8.41
CA GLU A 32 -0.55 0.48 9.69
C GLU A 32 0.72 -0.38 9.62
N TRP A 33 1.31 -0.57 8.43
CA TRP A 33 2.52 -1.37 8.24
C TRP A 33 3.79 -0.55 8.46
N TRP A 34 4.67 -1.06 9.29
CA TRP A 34 5.96 -0.47 9.65
C TRP A 34 7.12 -1.22 8.97
N PRO A 35 8.18 -0.58 8.44
CA PRO A 35 8.45 0.87 8.39
C PRO A 35 7.52 1.62 7.44
N GLY A 36 7.42 2.96 7.64
CA GLY A 36 6.51 3.80 6.87
C GLY A 36 7.12 4.37 5.60
N VAL A 37 6.28 4.48 4.59
CA VAL A 37 6.55 4.90 3.21
C VAL A 37 7.55 3.99 2.51
N ARG A 38 7.15 3.34 1.43
CA ARG A 38 8.06 2.58 0.57
C ARG A 38 8.60 3.48 -0.53
N LEU A 39 9.93 3.53 -0.67
CA LEU A 39 10.59 4.20 -1.78
C LEU A 39 11.10 3.18 -2.78
N HIS A 40 10.63 3.31 -4.03
CA HIS A 40 11.12 2.54 -5.17
C HIS A 40 11.94 3.42 -6.10
N HIS A 41 12.93 2.82 -6.74
CA HIS A 41 13.85 3.46 -7.66
C HIS A 41 13.78 2.81 -9.04
N SER A 42 13.93 3.63 -10.08
CA SER A 42 14.07 3.21 -11.46
C SER A 42 14.97 4.18 -12.23
N ARG A 43 15.56 3.72 -13.33
CA ARG A 43 16.26 4.56 -14.32
C ARG A 43 15.62 4.52 -15.71
N ASP A 44 14.56 3.75 -15.86
CA ASP A 44 13.95 3.49 -17.16
C ASP A 44 12.40 3.50 -17.14
N LEU A 45 11.77 3.68 -15.96
CA LEU A 45 10.33 3.58 -15.70
C LEU A 45 9.73 2.18 -15.95
N VAL A 46 10.56 1.20 -16.34
CA VAL A 46 10.15 -0.20 -16.63
C VAL A 46 10.49 -1.10 -15.45
N ASN A 47 11.72 -0.96 -14.96
CA ASN A 47 12.29 -1.78 -13.90
C ASN A 47 12.35 -0.97 -12.61
N TRP A 48 11.80 -1.53 -11.53
CA TRP A 48 11.69 -0.88 -10.23
C TRP A 48 12.24 -1.77 -9.12
N GLU A 49 12.95 -1.18 -8.16
CA GLU A 49 13.38 -1.86 -6.94
C GLU A 49 13.03 -1.05 -5.69
N LEU A 50 12.71 -1.73 -4.61
CA LEU A 50 12.54 -1.13 -3.28
C LEU A 50 13.92 -0.79 -2.72
N ILE A 51 14.16 0.49 -2.42
CA ILE A 51 15.48 0.95 -1.96
C ILE A 51 15.48 1.39 -0.50
N GLU A 52 14.38 1.94 0.04
CA GLU A 52 14.40 2.57 1.36
C GLU A 52 13.01 2.71 1.98
N TYR A 53 12.99 2.92 3.29
CA TYR A 53 11.87 3.36 4.10
C TYR A 53 12.27 4.63 4.88
N PRO A 54 11.80 5.82 4.48
CA PRO A 54 12.13 7.08 5.16
C PRO A 54 11.74 7.13 6.63
N LEU A 55 10.65 6.44 7.00
CA LEU A 55 10.09 6.45 8.35
C LEU A 55 10.40 5.12 9.05
N ASN A 56 11.67 4.91 9.34
CA ASN A 56 12.20 3.65 9.91
C ASN A 56 12.65 3.75 11.37
N ARG A 57 12.36 4.86 12.05
CA ARG A 57 12.66 5.08 13.47
C ARG A 57 11.39 5.36 14.26
N THR A 58 11.26 4.81 15.47
CA THR A 58 10.10 5.02 16.35
C THR A 58 9.87 6.50 16.70
N GLY A 59 10.92 7.33 16.71
CA GLY A 59 10.81 8.79 16.87
C GLY A 59 10.22 9.50 15.65
N GLN A 60 10.24 8.89 14.46
CA GLN A 60 9.62 9.41 13.25
C GLN A 60 8.19 8.93 13.08
N LEU A 61 7.89 7.69 13.50
CA LEU A 61 6.60 7.05 13.26
C LEU A 61 6.25 6.09 14.41
N ASP A 62 5.18 6.37 15.12
CA ASP A 62 4.57 5.48 16.11
C ASP A 62 3.15 5.12 15.65
N LEU A 63 2.95 3.87 15.26
CA LEU A 63 1.67 3.35 14.77
C LEU A 63 0.92 2.51 15.82
N ARG A 64 1.43 2.43 17.05
CA ARG A 64 0.75 1.68 18.12
C ARG A 64 -0.62 2.27 18.39
N GLY A 65 -1.62 1.40 18.44
CA GLY A 65 -3.01 1.76 18.68
C GLY A 65 -3.81 2.20 17.45
N VAL A 66 -3.18 2.43 16.29
CA VAL A 66 -3.91 2.75 15.06
C VAL A 66 -4.74 1.55 14.58
N GLY A 67 -5.91 1.81 14.05
CA GLY A 67 -6.80 0.78 13.50
C GLY A 67 -6.37 0.30 12.11
N ALA A 68 -7.11 -0.67 11.59
CA ALA A 68 -6.95 -1.14 10.23
C ALA A 68 -7.13 0.02 9.22
N SER A 69 -6.26 0.09 8.23
CA SER A 69 -6.22 1.14 7.20
C SER A 69 -6.05 2.57 7.74
N GLN A 70 -5.63 2.73 8.98
CA GLN A 70 -5.12 3.99 9.55
C GLN A 70 -3.59 4.05 9.39
N GLY A 71 -2.95 5.04 10.00
CA GLY A 71 -1.50 5.20 9.92
C GLY A 71 -1.04 6.07 8.75
N VAL A 72 -0.07 5.63 7.96
CA VAL A 72 0.60 6.46 6.94
C VAL A 72 -0.17 6.45 5.63
N TRP A 73 -0.84 7.58 5.33
CA TRP A 73 -1.57 7.82 4.09
C TRP A 73 -0.76 8.70 3.14
N ALA A 74 -1.06 8.58 1.86
CA ALA A 74 -0.61 9.35 0.70
C ALA A 74 0.64 10.22 0.95
N PRO A 75 1.84 9.67 0.84
CA PRO A 75 3.06 10.47 0.91
C PRO A 75 3.26 11.24 -0.39
N CYS A 76 3.82 12.44 -0.31
CA CYS A 76 4.31 13.16 -1.48
C CYS A 76 5.81 13.39 -1.33
N LEU A 77 6.57 12.86 -2.27
CA LEU A 77 8.02 13.04 -2.38
C LEU A 77 8.29 14.18 -3.37
N THR A 78 9.12 15.15 -2.96
CA THR A 78 9.58 16.24 -3.83
C THR A 78 11.06 16.50 -3.66
N TYR A 79 11.66 17.21 -4.61
CA TYR A 79 13.08 17.57 -4.56
C TYR A 79 13.29 19.03 -4.97
N ASP A 80 14.02 19.78 -4.16
CA ASP A 80 14.41 21.16 -4.47
C ASP A 80 15.79 21.48 -3.92
N LYS A 81 16.68 21.99 -4.77
CA LYS A 81 18.01 22.50 -4.41
C LYS A 81 18.86 21.56 -3.56
N GLY A 82 18.91 20.29 -3.93
CA GLY A 82 19.74 19.29 -3.26
C GLY A 82 19.09 18.63 -2.05
N ILE A 83 17.83 18.93 -1.76
CA ILE A 83 17.09 18.37 -0.61
C ILE A 83 15.86 17.61 -1.10
N PHE A 84 15.69 16.38 -0.61
CA PHE A 84 14.45 15.62 -0.70
C PHE A 84 13.52 16.04 0.43
N TYR A 85 12.26 16.23 0.09
CA TYR A 85 11.15 16.55 1.01
C TYR A 85 10.11 15.45 0.89
N LEU A 86 9.72 14.87 2.01
CA LEU A 86 8.64 13.88 2.08
C LEU A 86 7.59 14.39 3.05
N VAL A 87 6.43 14.78 2.53
CA VAL A 87 5.25 15.08 3.34
C VAL A 87 4.35 13.85 3.40
N TYR A 88 3.70 13.61 4.54
CA TYR A 88 2.82 12.47 4.75
C TYR A 88 1.80 12.75 5.84
N THR A 89 0.69 12.02 5.82
CA THR A 89 -0.33 12.06 6.86
C THR A 89 -0.24 10.82 7.75
N VAL A 90 -0.31 10.99 9.06
CA VAL A 90 -0.63 9.90 10.00
C VAL A 90 -2.08 10.03 10.42
N VAL A 91 -2.91 9.09 9.95
CA VAL A 91 -4.34 9.04 10.27
C VAL A 91 -4.57 8.19 11.51
N LYS A 92 -5.25 8.75 12.50
CA LYS A 92 -5.58 8.08 13.76
C LYS A 92 -7.05 7.69 13.84
N ALA A 93 -7.93 8.41 13.14
CA ALA A 93 -9.33 8.09 12.99
C ALA A 93 -9.91 8.75 11.74
N PHE A 94 -10.87 8.09 11.06
CA PHE A 94 -11.55 8.63 9.89
C PHE A 94 -13.05 8.27 9.83
N TYR A 95 -13.68 8.07 10.97
CA TYR A 95 -15.09 7.73 11.06
C TYR A 95 -15.98 8.97 11.02
N CYS A 96 -17.15 8.86 10.37
CA CYS A 96 -18.18 9.91 10.33
C CYS A 96 -17.69 11.25 9.74
N ASN A 97 -16.79 11.22 8.76
CA ASN A 97 -16.11 12.40 8.19
C ASN A 97 -15.35 13.25 9.24
N MET A 98 -15.21 12.77 10.46
CA MET A 98 -14.41 13.39 11.49
C MET A 98 -13.02 12.75 11.50
N TYR A 99 -12.15 13.30 10.65
CA TYR A 99 -10.80 12.78 10.46
C TYR A 99 -9.86 13.35 11.51
N ASP A 100 -9.19 12.48 12.28
CA ASP A 100 -8.07 12.84 13.15
C ASP A 100 -6.77 12.53 12.40
N THR A 101 -6.18 13.56 11.82
CA THR A 101 -5.00 13.47 10.94
C THR A 101 -3.89 14.36 11.46
N ASN A 102 -2.65 13.90 11.30
CA ASN A 102 -1.46 14.71 11.56
C ASN A 102 -0.57 14.70 10.31
N ASN A 103 -0.29 15.87 9.75
CA ASN A 103 0.61 16.03 8.63
C ASN A 103 2.02 16.36 9.10
N TYR A 104 3.00 15.68 8.53
CA TYR A 104 4.42 15.81 8.85
C TYR A 104 5.26 15.97 7.59
N LEU A 105 6.44 16.55 7.78
CA LEU A 105 7.50 16.64 6.79
C LEU A 105 8.79 16.06 7.36
N VAL A 106 9.46 15.20 6.61
CA VAL A 106 10.86 14.83 6.82
C VAL A 106 11.69 15.21 5.61
N THR A 107 12.97 15.50 5.80
CA THR A 107 13.89 15.92 4.75
C THR A 107 15.19 15.12 4.79
N ALA A 108 15.85 14.97 3.63
CA ALA A 108 17.17 14.35 3.52
C ALA A 108 17.97 14.96 2.36
N GLU A 109 19.31 14.96 2.45
CA GLU A 109 20.19 15.34 1.34
C GLU A 109 20.41 14.18 0.35
N SER A 110 20.19 12.94 0.80
CA SER A 110 20.24 11.73 -0.01
C SER A 110 18.92 10.97 0.10
N ILE A 111 18.50 10.32 -0.99
CA ILE A 111 17.31 9.47 -0.99
C ILE A 111 17.43 8.30 0.02
N HIS A 112 18.63 7.85 0.29
CA HIS A 112 18.96 6.83 1.29
C HIS A 112 19.04 7.37 2.72
N GLY A 113 18.75 8.66 2.92
CA GLY A 113 18.83 9.31 4.22
C GLY A 113 20.25 9.75 4.63
N PRO A 114 20.47 10.00 5.93
CA PRO A 114 19.48 9.87 7.00
C PRO A 114 18.34 10.89 6.86
N TRP A 115 17.10 10.42 7.00
CA TRP A 115 15.92 11.28 7.01
C TRP A 115 15.78 11.98 8.36
N SER A 116 15.38 13.24 8.34
CA SER A 116 15.28 14.08 9.54
C SER A 116 14.21 13.57 10.52
N ASP A 117 14.20 14.13 11.72
CA ASP A 117 13.03 14.02 12.60
C ASP A 117 11.84 14.77 11.97
N PRO A 118 10.60 14.36 12.28
CA PRO A 118 9.41 14.92 11.66
C PRO A 118 9.18 16.36 12.10
N ILE A 119 8.91 17.23 11.13
CA ILE A 119 8.41 18.58 11.34
C ILE A 119 6.90 18.51 11.29
N ALA A 120 6.22 18.88 12.37
CA ALA A 120 4.76 18.97 12.39
C ALA A 120 4.30 20.13 11.50
N LEU A 121 3.38 19.82 10.60
CA LEU A 121 2.70 20.78 9.73
C LEU A 121 1.31 21.12 10.29
N ASN A 122 0.39 21.62 9.46
CA ASN A 122 -1.00 21.77 9.90
C ASN A 122 -1.74 20.41 9.84
N ASN A 123 -2.78 20.25 10.65
CA ASN A 123 -3.66 19.08 10.69
C ASN A 123 -5.02 19.40 10.05
N PHE A 124 -5.04 20.23 9.02
CA PHE A 124 -6.28 20.72 8.44
C PHE A 124 -6.96 19.71 7.50
N GLY A 125 -6.21 18.72 7.02
CA GLY A 125 -6.72 17.69 6.13
C GLY A 125 -5.73 16.54 5.96
N PHE A 126 -5.83 15.81 4.86
CA PHE A 126 -4.97 14.70 4.49
C PHE A 126 -4.54 14.78 3.02
N ASP A 127 -3.79 13.79 2.53
CA ASP A 127 -3.16 13.79 1.21
C ASP A 127 -2.36 15.09 0.95
N PRO A 128 -1.38 15.42 1.79
CA PRO A 128 -0.59 16.63 1.60
C PRO A 128 0.38 16.47 0.44
N SER A 129 0.50 17.49 -0.40
CA SER A 129 1.62 17.58 -1.33
C SER A 129 2.34 18.93 -1.21
N LEU A 130 3.65 18.93 -1.44
CA LEU A 130 4.49 20.11 -1.32
C LEU A 130 4.90 20.61 -2.71
N PHE A 131 4.49 21.81 -3.05
CA PHE A 131 4.86 22.47 -4.30
C PHE A 131 5.98 23.50 -4.07
N HIS A 132 7.01 23.48 -4.91
CA HIS A 132 8.13 24.42 -4.92
C HIS A 132 7.96 25.39 -6.08
N ASP A 133 7.61 26.63 -5.81
CA ASP A 133 7.45 27.63 -6.88
C ASP A 133 8.81 28.23 -7.30
N GLU A 134 8.89 28.69 -8.53
CA GLU A 134 10.08 29.30 -9.13
C GLU A 134 10.55 30.57 -8.40
N ASP A 135 9.65 31.26 -7.69
CA ASP A 135 9.97 32.43 -6.87
C ASP A 135 10.62 32.08 -5.51
N GLY A 136 10.79 30.77 -5.25
CA GLY A 136 11.41 30.24 -4.05
C GLY A 136 10.44 29.96 -2.91
N ARG A 137 9.17 30.31 -3.02
CA ARG A 137 8.13 29.96 -2.04
C ARG A 137 7.75 28.48 -2.16
N LYS A 138 7.31 27.92 -1.05
CA LYS A 138 6.81 26.54 -0.98
C LYS A 138 5.39 26.55 -0.44
N TYR A 139 4.56 25.71 -1.00
CA TYR A 139 3.16 25.61 -0.64
C TYR A 139 2.76 24.16 -0.38
N MET A 140 2.02 23.94 0.70
CA MET A 140 1.37 22.66 0.95
C MET A 140 -0.10 22.75 0.52
N VAL A 141 -0.51 21.87 -0.38
CA VAL A 141 -1.91 21.64 -0.73
C VAL A 141 -2.39 20.36 -0.06
N SER A 142 -3.62 20.31 0.40
CA SER A 142 -4.25 19.13 0.98
C SER A 142 -5.76 19.12 0.77
N MET A 143 -6.36 17.94 0.90
CA MET A 143 -7.80 17.73 0.87
C MET A 143 -8.40 17.91 2.27
N VAL A 144 -9.57 18.52 2.36
CA VAL A 144 -10.28 18.74 3.62
C VAL A 144 -11.68 18.14 3.59
N THR A 145 -12.02 17.35 4.61
CA THR A 145 -13.39 16.91 4.87
C THR A 145 -14.09 17.84 5.85
N ASP A 146 -15.39 18.08 5.64
CA ASP A 146 -16.24 18.83 6.58
C ASP A 146 -17.29 17.90 7.20
N HIS A 147 -17.11 17.56 8.45
CA HIS A 147 -18.03 16.68 9.18
C HIS A 147 -19.40 17.31 9.49
N ARG A 148 -19.50 18.64 9.42
CA ARG A 148 -20.73 19.38 9.81
C ARG A 148 -21.82 19.27 8.75
N VAL A 149 -21.43 19.15 7.47
CA VAL A 149 -22.38 19.12 6.34
C VAL A 149 -21.92 18.11 5.29
N PRO A 150 -22.11 16.80 5.51
CA PRO A 150 -21.48 15.74 4.73
C PRO A 150 -21.73 15.76 3.22
N LYS A 151 -22.76 16.45 2.74
CA LYS A 151 -23.11 16.48 1.30
C LYS A 151 -22.85 17.80 0.59
N LYS A 152 -22.58 18.87 1.33
CA LYS A 152 -22.45 20.20 0.74
C LYS A 152 -21.03 20.52 0.26
N TYR A 153 -20.04 19.81 0.80
CA TYR A 153 -18.62 20.05 0.54
C TYR A 153 -17.91 18.73 0.28
N ALA A 154 -18.28 18.10 -0.84
CA ALA A 154 -17.75 16.79 -1.21
C ALA A 154 -16.25 16.82 -1.50
N GLY A 155 -15.72 17.92 -2.04
CA GLY A 155 -14.30 18.06 -2.32
C GLY A 155 -13.84 19.49 -2.10
N ARG A 156 -12.93 19.68 -1.14
CA ARG A 156 -12.32 20.98 -0.85
C ARG A 156 -10.81 20.83 -0.79
N LEU A 157 -10.12 21.62 -1.59
CA LEU A 157 -8.66 21.65 -1.63
C LEU A 157 -8.19 22.98 -1.05
N VAL A 158 -7.29 22.89 -0.07
CA VAL A 158 -6.75 24.04 0.65
C VAL A 158 -5.25 24.14 0.44
N LEU A 159 -4.76 25.38 0.45
CA LEU A 159 -3.35 25.73 0.27
C LEU A 159 -2.86 26.58 1.44
N GLN A 160 -1.65 26.32 1.89
CA GLN A 160 -0.94 27.15 2.88
C GLN A 160 0.53 27.23 2.51
N GLU A 161 1.18 28.36 2.78
CA GLU A 161 2.61 28.54 2.54
C GLU A 161 3.42 27.84 3.65
N TYR A 162 4.53 27.21 3.24
CA TYR A 162 5.53 26.61 4.14
C TYR A 162 6.84 27.41 4.10
N ASP A 163 7.33 27.82 5.25
CA ASP A 163 8.63 28.49 5.41
C ASP A 163 9.72 27.44 5.70
N PRO A 164 10.64 27.13 4.75
CA PRO A 164 11.68 26.13 4.96
C PRO A 164 12.78 26.57 5.93
N VAL A 165 12.94 27.87 6.17
CA VAL A 165 13.93 28.41 7.12
C VAL A 165 13.45 28.27 8.54
N ARG A 166 12.18 28.66 8.78
CA ARG A 166 11.55 28.54 10.09
C ARG A 166 11.02 27.12 10.37
N LYS A 167 10.92 26.30 9.34
CA LYS A 167 10.36 24.93 9.37
C LYS A 167 8.94 24.91 9.92
N GLU A 168 8.08 25.81 9.45
CA GLU A 168 6.69 25.94 9.90
C GLU A 168 5.76 26.39 8.77
N MET A 169 4.47 26.11 8.94
CA MET A 169 3.43 26.66 8.08
C MET A 169 3.22 28.14 8.40
N THR A 170 3.05 28.98 7.36
CA THR A 170 2.88 30.43 7.50
C THR A 170 1.64 30.94 6.80
N GLY A 171 1.11 32.07 7.30
CA GLY A 171 -0.10 32.66 6.74
C GLY A 171 -1.35 31.80 6.93
N PRO A 172 -2.48 32.23 6.38
CA PRO A 172 -3.75 31.54 6.53
C PRO A 172 -3.85 30.32 5.59
N VAL A 173 -4.53 29.27 6.06
CA VAL A 173 -5.05 28.21 5.18
C VAL A 173 -6.16 28.81 4.31
N ARG A 174 -6.07 28.64 2.99
CA ARG A 174 -7.06 29.14 2.03
C ARG A 174 -7.59 28.04 1.16
N GLU A 175 -8.89 28.00 0.96
CA GLU A 175 -9.52 27.18 -0.06
C GLU A 175 -9.13 27.73 -1.43
N ILE A 176 -8.61 26.86 -2.29
CA ILE A 176 -8.21 27.21 -3.66
C ILE A 176 -9.13 26.59 -4.71
N TYR A 177 -9.79 25.48 -4.37
CA TYR A 177 -10.76 24.83 -5.22
C TYR A 177 -11.77 24.03 -4.37
N ALA A 178 -13.02 24.02 -4.79
CA ALA A 178 -14.07 23.21 -4.21
C ALA A 178 -14.99 22.66 -5.29
N ALA A 179 -15.41 21.41 -5.16
CA ALA A 179 -16.38 20.77 -6.02
C ALA A 179 -17.60 20.34 -5.19
N ASP A 180 -18.81 20.67 -5.68
CA ASP A 180 -20.06 20.36 -4.95
C ASP A 180 -20.53 18.92 -5.15
N THR A 181 -20.14 18.28 -6.27
CA THR A 181 -20.68 17.00 -6.71
C THR A 181 -19.66 15.87 -6.72
N ILE A 182 -18.37 16.20 -6.66
CA ILE A 182 -17.27 15.22 -6.68
C ILE A 182 -16.40 15.33 -5.43
N PHE A 183 -15.98 14.19 -4.91
CA PHE A 183 -15.07 14.10 -3.78
C PHE A 183 -13.63 14.15 -4.31
N LEU A 184 -12.95 15.28 -4.10
CA LEU A 184 -11.57 15.49 -4.56
C LEU A 184 -10.57 15.17 -3.46
N GLU A 185 -9.54 14.39 -3.82
CA GLU A 185 -8.44 14.01 -2.93
C GLU A 185 -7.11 13.93 -3.72
N GLY A 186 -6.00 13.56 -3.08
CA GLY A 186 -4.70 13.38 -3.71
C GLY A 186 -4.22 14.59 -4.53
N PRO A 187 -4.25 15.83 -4.00
CA PRO A 187 -3.92 17.01 -4.80
C PRO A 187 -2.41 17.16 -5.02
N HIS A 188 -2.00 17.45 -6.27
CA HIS A 188 -0.66 17.90 -6.62
C HIS A 188 -0.72 19.21 -7.41
N ILE A 189 0.30 20.06 -7.27
CA ILE A 189 0.42 21.31 -8.04
C ILE A 189 1.65 21.24 -8.94
N TYR A 190 1.48 21.59 -10.22
CA TYR A 190 2.55 21.74 -11.21
C TYR A 190 2.52 23.11 -11.83
N LYS A 191 3.65 23.57 -12.36
CA LYS A 191 3.74 24.82 -13.11
C LYS A 191 4.31 24.58 -14.49
N ARG A 192 3.59 25.03 -15.54
CA ARG A 192 4.01 24.91 -16.93
C ARG A 192 3.44 26.05 -17.76
N ASN A 193 4.24 26.66 -18.63
CA ASN A 193 3.82 27.73 -19.55
C ASN A 193 3.04 28.88 -18.87
N GLY A 194 3.41 29.21 -17.62
CA GLY A 194 2.76 30.24 -16.82
C GLY A 194 1.36 29.88 -16.29
N TRP A 195 0.97 28.60 -16.38
CA TRP A 195 -0.17 28.02 -15.69
C TRP A 195 0.27 27.25 -14.47
N TYR A 196 -0.54 27.30 -13.41
CA TYR A 196 -0.54 26.37 -12.29
C TYR A 196 -1.60 25.32 -12.57
N TYR A 197 -1.21 24.06 -12.55
CA TYR A 197 -2.12 22.92 -12.70
C TYR A 197 -2.34 22.28 -11.34
N LEU A 198 -3.61 22.13 -10.99
CA LEU A 198 -4.05 21.40 -9.82
C LEU A 198 -4.53 20.02 -10.29
N PHE A 199 -3.83 18.99 -9.90
CA PHE A 199 -4.09 17.61 -10.25
C PHE A 199 -4.76 16.96 -9.06
N SER A 200 -5.92 16.32 -9.20
CA SER A 200 -6.64 15.73 -8.08
C SER A 200 -7.42 14.50 -8.47
N ALA A 201 -7.45 13.53 -7.56
CA ALA A 201 -8.27 12.35 -7.69
C ALA A 201 -9.75 12.68 -7.48
N ASP A 202 -10.63 11.87 -8.05
CA ASP A 202 -12.08 12.04 -8.01
C ASP A 202 -12.74 10.79 -7.43
N THR A 203 -13.73 10.99 -6.55
CA THR A 203 -14.72 10.01 -6.08
C THR A 203 -14.18 8.91 -5.14
N GLY A 204 -13.03 9.12 -4.48
CA GLY A 204 -12.46 8.14 -3.55
C GLY A 204 -11.97 6.86 -4.24
N THR A 205 -11.35 5.95 -3.50
CA THR A 205 -10.59 4.81 -4.05
C THR A 205 -11.45 3.61 -4.50
N GLY A 206 -12.72 3.80 -4.80
CA GLY A 206 -13.62 2.75 -5.30
C GLY A 206 -13.54 2.53 -6.81
N GLU A 207 -14.43 1.69 -7.35
CA GLU A 207 -14.50 1.42 -8.80
C GLU A 207 -14.91 2.66 -9.63
N ALA A 208 -15.48 3.68 -8.98
CA ALA A 208 -15.80 4.95 -9.61
C ALA A 208 -14.66 5.99 -9.57
N HIS A 209 -13.47 5.60 -9.13
CA HIS A 209 -12.31 6.49 -8.99
C HIS A 209 -11.86 7.06 -10.34
N GLY A 210 -11.30 8.27 -10.31
CA GLY A 210 -10.82 8.96 -11.51
C GLY A 210 -9.72 9.96 -11.18
N GLN A 211 -9.19 10.57 -12.24
CA GLN A 211 -8.19 11.63 -12.16
C GLN A 211 -8.69 12.87 -12.89
N THR A 212 -8.61 14.02 -12.25
CA THR A 212 -9.00 15.31 -12.81
C THR A 212 -7.80 16.26 -12.90
N ILE A 213 -7.93 17.31 -13.72
CA ILE A 213 -6.94 18.38 -13.81
C ILE A 213 -7.66 19.74 -13.90
N GLN A 214 -7.19 20.69 -13.13
CA GLN A 214 -7.63 22.08 -13.16
C GLN A 214 -6.43 22.98 -13.41
N ARG A 215 -6.63 24.20 -13.96
CA ARG A 215 -5.54 25.16 -14.15
C ARG A 215 -5.92 26.59 -13.75
N SER A 216 -4.92 27.38 -13.40
CA SER A 216 -5.06 28.81 -13.05
C SER A 216 -3.80 29.59 -13.43
N ARG A 217 -3.91 30.92 -13.58
CA ARG A 217 -2.76 31.82 -13.71
C ARG A 217 -2.15 32.21 -12.36
N SER A 218 -2.76 31.80 -11.27
CA SER A 218 -2.31 32.05 -9.90
C SER A 218 -2.37 30.77 -9.10
N VAL A 219 -1.35 30.50 -8.27
CA VAL A 219 -1.36 29.36 -7.35
C VAL A 219 -2.56 29.38 -6.38
N TRP A 220 -3.12 30.57 -6.16
CA TRP A 220 -4.29 30.78 -5.30
C TRP A 220 -5.64 30.68 -6.04
N GLY A 221 -5.61 30.34 -7.31
CA GLY A 221 -6.82 30.30 -8.16
C GLY A 221 -7.26 31.66 -8.69
N PRO A 222 -8.48 31.77 -9.25
CA PRO A 222 -9.44 30.68 -9.42
C PRO A 222 -8.96 29.64 -10.45
N TYR A 223 -9.25 28.38 -10.20
CA TYR A 223 -8.93 27.27 -11.10
C TYR A 223 -10.12 26.93 -12.00
N GLU A 224 -9.86 26.66 -13.28
CA GLU A 224 -10.84 26.11 -14.23
C GLU A 224 -10.61 24.61 -14.40
N MET A 225 -11.69 23.81 -14.38
CA MET A 225 -11.68 22.37 -14.59
C MET A 225 -11.58 22.04 -16.08
N TYR A 226 -10.71 21.10 -16.44
CA TYR A 226 -10.70 20.50 -17.76
C TYR A 226 -12.03 19.80 -18.05
N ARG A 227 -12.51 19.96 -19.28
CA ARG A 227 -13.67 19.23 -19.81
C ARG A 227 -13.32 18.64 -21.16
N ALA A 228 -13.51 17.33 -21.28
CA ALA A 228 -13.15 16.59 -22.47
C ALA A 228 -14.35 16.47 -23.41
N ASP A 229 -14.21 16.97 -24.65
CA ASP A 229 -15.26 16.88 -25.69
C ASP A 229 -15.53 15.43 -26.10
N PHE A 230 -14.55 14.51 -25.95
CA PHE A 230 -14.71 13.09 -26.28
C PHE A 230 -15.57 12.32 -25.28
N MET A 231 -15.92 12.92 -24.15
CA MET A 231 -16.78 12.35 -23.10
C MET A 231 -18.24 12.77 -23.23
N GLU A 232 -18.68 13.31 -24.37
CA GLU A 232 -20.06 13.80 -24.60
C GLU A 232 -21.17 12.76 -24.34
N HIS A 233 -20.82 11.47 -24.27
CA HIS A 233 -21.80 10.40 -24.10
C HIS A 233 -22.10 10.01 -22.65
N THR A 234 -21.35 10.52 -21.67
CA THR A 234 -21.44 10.12 -20.25
C THR A 234 -21.95 11.22 -19.33
N GLY A 235 -22.14 12.44 -19.83
CA GLY A 235 -22.81 13.57 -19.13
C GLY A 235 -22.20 14.08 -17.83
N GLU A 236 -21.77 13.21 -16.95
CA GLU A 236 -21.25 13.53 -15.61
C GLU A 236 -19.73 13.37 -15.47
N GLU A 237 -19.04 12.85 -16.48
CA GLU A 237 -17.65 12.40 -16.41
C GLU A 237 -16.68 13.12 -17.36
N ALA A 238 -17.18 14.14 -18.03
CA ALA A 238 -16.42 14.92 -19.01
C ALA A 238 -15.17 15.64 -18.43
N TRP A 239 -14.90 15.54 -17.13
CA TRP A 239 -13.74 16.12 -16.46
C TRP A 239 -12.63 15.12 -16.12
N SER A 240 -12.86 13.82 -16.20
CA SER A 240 -11.83 12.84 -15.85
C SER A 240 -10.88 12.60 -17.02
N ILE A 241 -9.57 12.79 -16.78
CA ILE A 241 -8.52 12.47 -17.77
C ILE A 241 -8.09 11.00 -17.68
N LEU A 242 -8.44 10.32 -16.58
CA LEU A 242 -8.28 8.89 -16.37
C LEU A 242 -9.42 8.40 -15.50
N THR A 243 -10.12 7.34 -15.90
CA THR A 243 -11.13 6.65 -15.09
C THR A 243 -11.47 5.29 -15.69
N CYS A 244 -11.93 4.35 -14.87
CA CYS A 244 -12.51 3.07 -15.31
C CYS A 244 -14.01 2.98 -15.02
N ARG A 245 -14.62 4.09 -14.65
CA ARG A 245 -16.04 4.19 -14.29
C ARG A 245 -16.92 3.67 -15.44
N HIS A 246 -17.89 2.82 -15.12
CA HIS A 246 -18.78 2.12 -16.06
C HIS A 246 -18.09 1.13 -17.03
N HIS A 247 -16.83 0.78 -16.80
CA HIS A 247 -16.05 -0.14 -17.61
C HIS A 247 -15.58 -1.34 -16.77
N GLU A 248 -16.53 -2.16 -16.30
CA GLU A 248 -16.25 -3.32 -15.45
C GLU A 248 -15.41 -4.41 -16.14
N GLU A 249 -15.38 -4.41 -17.48
CA GLU A 249 -14.60 -5.33 -18.31
C GLU A 249 -13.08 -5.06 -18.30
N LEU A 250 -12.66 -3.87 -17.88
CA LEU A 250 -11.24 -3.51 -17.85
C LEU A 250 -10.48 -4.31 -16.79
N ALA A 251 -9.27 -4.73 -17.13
CA ALA A 251 -8.38 -5.45 -16.23
C ALA A 251 -7.85 -4.58 -15.08
N LEU A 252 -7.73 -3.27 -15.31
CA LEU A 252 -7.36 -2.29 -14.29
C LEU A 252 -8.60 -1.51 -13.88
N GLN A 253 -8.86 -1.48 -12.59
CA GLN A 253 -9.98 -0.79 -11.97
C GLN A 253 -9.47 0.20 -10.92
N LYS A 254 -10.34 1.00 -10.31
CA LYS A 254 -10.01 1.94 -9.24
C LYS A 254 -8.93 2.96 -9.65
N CYS A 255 -8.85 3.34 -10.93
CA CYS A 255 -7.76 4.16 -11.48
C CYS A 255 -7.93 5.63 -11.14
N GLY A 256 -6.95 6.21 -10.46
CA GLY A 256 -6.91 7.62 -10.05
C GLY A 256 -5.74 7.89 -9.11
N HIS A 257 -5.77 9.02 -8.40
CA HIS A 257 -4.74 9.46 -7.48
C HIS A 257 -3.35 9.44 -8.13
N GLY A 258 -3.24 10.19 -9.23
CA GLY A 258 -2.05 10.20 -10.07
C GLY A 258 -1.06 11.31 -9.72
N ASP A 259 0.20 11.07 -10.06
CA ASP A 259 1.29 12.04 -10.01
C ASP A 259 2.07 12.02 -11.33
N LEU A 260 2.69 13.13 -11.70
CA LEU A 260 3.29 13.36 -13.02
C LEU A 260 4.81 13.41 -12.98
N VAL A 261 5.43 12.87 -14.03
CA VAL A 261 6.87 12.98 -14.24
C VAL A 261 7.20 13.26 -15.70
N GLU A 262 8.18 14.13 -15.91
CA GLU A 262 8.81 14.37 -17.20
C GLU A 262 10.15 13.65 -17.29
N THR A 263 10.35 12.90 -18.38
CA THR A 263 11.63 12.22 -18.63
C THR A 263 12.69 13.20 -19.14
N GLN A 264 13.96 12.77 -19.16
CA GLN A 264 15.07 13.52 -19.78
C GLN A 264 14.80 13.83 -21.25
N GLY A 265 14.02 12.98 -21.91
CA GLY A 265 13.63 13.15 -23.34
C GLY A 265 12.43 14.06 -23.55
N GLY A 266 11.83 14.62 -22.50
CA GLY A 266 10.64 15.47 -22.59
C GLY A 266 9.33 14.69 -22.79
N GLU A 267 9.35 13.37 -22.59
CA GLU A 267 8.14 12.55 -22.58
C GLU A 267 7.49 12.60 -21.19
N TRP A 268 6.17 12.64 -21.13
CA TRP A 268 5.43 12.75 -19.88
C TRP A 268 4.72 11.44 -19.52
N TYR A 269 4.76 11.12 -18.24
CA TYR A 269 4.09 9.95 -17.67
C TYR A 269 3.33 10.32 -16.42
N MET A 270 2.22 9.60 -16.20
CA MET A 270 1.40 9.66 -15.00
C MET A 270 1.46 8.30 -14.32
N VAL A 271 1.99 8.24 -13.10
CA VAL A 271 1.73 7.10 -12.22
C VAL A 271 0.37 7.29 -11.55
N HIS A 272 -0.32 6.21 -11.24
CA HIS A 272 -1.61 6.27 -10.58
C HIS A 272 -1.89 4.97 -9.83
N LEU A 273 -2.75 5.01 -8.84
CA LEU A 273 -3.21 3.77 -8.24
C LEU A 273 -4.18 3.03 -9.18
N CYS A 274 -4.21 1.71 -9.06
CA CYS A 274 -5.18 0.85 -9.72
C CYS A 274 -5.46 -0.39 -8.86
N GLY A 275 -6.44 -1.20 -9.23
CA GLY A 275 -6.69 -2.50 -8.65
C GLY A 275 -6.94 -3.55 -9.72
N ARG A 276 -6.36 -4.75 -9.56
CA ARG A 276 -6.70 -5.93 -10.36
C ARG A 276 -7.76 -6.74 -9.62
N PRO A 277 -9.00 -6.88 -10.15
CA PRO A 277 -10.04 -7.66 -9.48
C PRO A 277 -9.80 -9.16 -9.60
N LEU A 278 -10.18 -9.93 -8.59
CA LEU A 278 -10.45 -11.34 -8.72
C LEU A 278 -11.66 -11.53 -9.65
N THR A 279 -11.56 -12.44 -10.61
CA THR A 279 -12.52 -12.56 -11.75
C THR A 279 -13.87 -13.12 -11.36
N ALA A 280 -14.07 -13.64 -10.17
CA ALA A 280 -15.15 -14.57 -9.94
C ALA A 280 -16.41 -14.02 -9.29
N ARG A 281 -16.52 -12.88 -8.63
CA ARG A 281 -17.79 -12.50 -8.00
C ARG A 281 -18.01 -11.02 -7.76
N ASN A 282 -19.15 -10.53 -8.22
CA ASN A 282 -19.95 -9.54 -7.51
C ASN A 282 -20.40 -10.19 -6.19
N SER A 283 -19.71 -9.94 -5.09
CA SER A 283 -20.15 -10.47 -3.80
C SER A 283 -21.29 -9.61 -3.28
N ALA A 284 -22.54 -10.11 -3.43
CA ALA A 284 -23.71 -9.54 -2.78
C ALA A 284 -23.51 -9.42 -1.25
N ASP A 285 -22.57 -10.18 -0.71
CA ASP A 285 -22.27 -10.32 0.72
C ASP A 285 -21.14 -9.40 1.22
N ALA A 286 -20.63 -8.47 0.40
CA ALA A 286 -19.66 -7.49 0.87
C ALA A 286 -20.34 -6.53 1.87
N PRO A 287 -19.93 -6.50 3.15
CA PRO A 287 -20.67 -5.75 4.18
C PRO A 287 -20.68 -4.25 3.93
N ARG A 288 -19.67 -3.72 3.25
CA ARG A 288 -19.51 -2.29 3.02
C ARG A 288 -19.73 -1.85 1.58
N PHE A 289 -19.36 -2.69 0.63
CA PHE A 289 -19.48 -2.43 -0.81
C PHE A 289 -20.24 -3.57 -1.50
N PRO A 290 -21.57 -3.70 -1.27
CA PRO A 290 -22.36 -4.77 -1.87
C PRO A 290 -22.25 -4.73 -3.41
N GLY A 291 -21.98 -5.88 -4.02
CA GLY A 291 -21.83 -5.99 -5.46
C GLY A 291 -20.45 -5.69 -6.02
N SER A 292 -19.50 -5.22 -5.21
CA SER A 292 -18.11 -5.00 -5.64
C SER A 292 -17.36 -6.31 -5.81
N ARG A 293 -16.38 -6.29 -6.72
CA ARG A 293 -15.42 -7.39 -6.88
C ARG A 293 -14.42 -7.39 -5.73
N ARG A 294 -13.71 -8.51 -5.53
CA ARG A 294 -12.68 -8.63 -4.50
C ARG A 294 -11.31 -8.23 -5.04
N TYR A 295 -10.55 -7.48 -4.24
CA TYR A 295 -9.22 -6.97 -4.58
C TYR A 295 -8.22 -7.38 -3.48
N THR A 296 -7.85 -8.67 -3.45
CA THR A 296 -6.95 -9.21 -2.41
C THR A 296 -5.53 -8.64 -2.50
N LEU A 297 -5.09 -8.22 -3.70
CA LEU A 297 -3.80 -7.56 -3.88
C LEU A 297 -3.80 -6.11 -3.39
N GLY A 298 -4.97 -5.58 -3.01
CA GLY A 298 -5.13 -4.17 -2.67
C GLY A 298 -5.01 -3.25 -3.88
N ARG A 299 -4.64 -2.00 -3.61
CA ARG A 299 -4.37 -1.00 -4.65
C ARG A 299 -2.89 -1.06 -5.04
N GLU A 300 -2.63 -1.16 -6.33
CA GLU A 300 -1.33 -1.29 -6.96
C GLU A 300 -0.95 0.01 -7.66
N THR A 301 0.29 0.16 -8.12
CA THR A 301 0.72 1.33 -8.92
C THR A 301 0.85 0.96 -10.40
N ALA A 302 0.16 1.71 -11.25
CA ALA A 302 0.28 1.66 -12.70
C ALA A 302 0.86 2.96 -13.27
N ILE A 303 1.21 2.96 -14.55
CA ILE A 303 1.75 4.11 -15.27
C ILE A 303 1.08 4.25 -16.63
N GLN A 304 0.72 5.48 -17.03
CA GLN A 304 0.21 5.81 -18.34
C GLN A 304 1.10 6.86 -19.01
N LYS A 305 1.29 6.75 -20.31
CA LYS A 305 1.91 7.82 -21.08
C LYS A 305 0.87 8.93 -21.29
N VAL A 306 1.30 10.19 -21.08
CA VAL A 306 0.43 11.36 -21.21
C VAL A 306 1.08 12.40 -22.13
N ARG A 307 0.27 13.30 -22.70
CA ARG A 307 0.75 14.39 -23.53
C ARG A 307 -0.01 15.68 -23.24
N TRP A 308 0.65 16.80 -23.48
CA TRP A 308 0.04 18.12 -23.46
C TRP A 308 -0.57 18.43 -24.82
N THR A 309 -1.80 18.93 -24.81
CA THR A 309 -2.50 19.40 -26.02
C THR A 309 -1.99 20.77 -26.44
N GLU A 310 -2.37 21.24 -27.65
CA GLU A 310 -1.97 22.57 -28.18
C GLU A 310 -2.50 23.73 -27.31
N ASP A 311 -3.60 23.53 -26.60
CA ASP A 311 -4.21 24.50 -25.68
C ASP A 311 -3.79 24.29 -24.22
N ASP A 312 -2.67 23.61 -23.99
CA ASP A 312 -2.05 23.38 -22.67
C ASP A 312 -2.94 22.59 -21.69
N TRP A 313 -3.66 21.56 -22.15
CA TRP A 313 -4.27 20.56 -21.28
C TRP A 313 -3.54 19.22 -21.34
N LEU A 314 -3.63 18.43 -20.27
CA LEU A 314 -3.04 17.10 -20.20
C LEU A 314 -4.09 16.04 -20.53
N VAL A 315 -3.71 15.05 -21.37
CA VAL A 315 -4.54 13.91 -21.74
C VAL A 315 -3.68 12.65 -21.85
N LEU A 316 -4.31 11.47 -21.88
CA LEU A 316 -3.60 10.23 -22.19
C LEU A 316 -3.00 10.29 -23.61
N ASP A 317 -1.78 9.76 -23.78
CA ASP A 317 -1.11 9.72 -25.10
C ASP A 317 -1.50 8.44 -25.86
N LYS A 318 -2.74 8.39 -26.35
CA LYS A 318 -3.31 7.24 -27.05
C LYS A 318 -4.28 7.67 -28.16
N GLU A 319 -4.57 6.75 -29.08
CA GLU A 319 -5.56 6.91 -30.14
C GLU A 319 -6.45 5.65 -30.27
N PRO A 320 -7.78 5.77 -30.30
CA PRO A 320 -8.52 7.03 -30.15
C PRO A 320 -8.34 7.62 -28.75
N LEU A 321 -8.47 8.94 -28.66
CA LEU A 321 -8.38 9.63 -27.38
C LEU A 321 -9.59 9.28 -26.51
N ASP A 322 -9.33 8.73 -25.33
CA ASP A 322 -10.30 8.49 -24.25
C ASP A 322 -9.60 8.63 -22.90
N SER A 323 -10.31 8.37 -21.80
CA SER A 323 -9.78 8.41 -20.44
C SER A 323 -9.60 7.02 -19.80
N LEU A 324 -9.63 5.95 -20.59
CA LEU A 324 -9.55 4.59 -20.05
C LEU A 324 -8.09 4.15 -19.84
N PRO A 325 -7.79 3.50 -18.70
CA PRO A 325 -6.45 3.01 -18.42
C PRO A 325 -6.05 1.88 -19.37
N GLU A 326 -4.78 1.84 -19.73
CA GLU A 326 -4.20 0.77 -20.52
C GLU A 326 -3.37 -0.19 -19.66
N THR A 327 -3.43 -1.49 -19.96
CA THR A 327 -2.62 -2.52 -19.32
C THR A 327 -1.14 -2.48 -19.74
N GLU A 328 -0.84 -1.75 -20.80
CA GLU A 328 0.52 -1.54 -21.30
C GLU A 328 0.69 -0.08 -21.74
N ALA A 329 1.77 0.56 -21.35
CA ALA A 329 2.16 1.89 -21.81
C ALA A 329 3.42 1.80 -22.70
N ASP A 330 3.59 2.76 -23.63
CA ASP A 330 4.85 2.87 -24.36
C ASP A 330 5.97 3.33 -23.43
N ALA A 331 7.06 2.54 -23.38
CA ALA A 331 8.23 2.88 -22.58
C ALA A 331 8.97 4.11 -23.14
N PRO A 332 9.58 4.94 -22.29
CA PRO A 332 10.41 6.03 -22.73
C PRO A 332 11.64 5.54 -23.51
N LYS A 333 12.21 6.42 -24.31
CA LYS A 333 13.44 6.13 -25.07
C LYS A 333 14.68 6.21 -24.18
N LEU A 334 14.69 5.40 -23.13
CA LEU A 334 15.80 5.30 -22.17
C LEU A 334 16.49 3.93 -22.27
N PRO A 335 17.78 3.84 -21.90
CA PRO A 335 18.46 2.56 -21.74
C PRO A 335 17.80 1.71 -20.66
N LEU A 336 17.61 0.41 -20.92
CA LEU A 336 17.12 -0.49 -19.88
C LEU A 336 18.11 -0.66 -18.75
N CYS A 337 17.60 -0.66 -17.53
CA CYS A 337 18.34 -0.85 -16.30
C CYS A 337 17.66 -1.89 -15.40
N PRO A 338 17.71 -3.20 -15.76
CA PRO A 338 17.09 -4.24 -14.96
C PRO A 338 17.84 -4.44 -13.64
N PHE A 339 17.10 -4.71 -12.56
CA PHE A 339 17.67 -5.07 -11.27
C PHE A 339 17.83 -6.58 -11.14
N PRO A 340 18.77 -7.06 -10.28
CA PRO A 340 18.87 -8.48 -9.97
C PRO A 340 17.56 -9.04 -9.43
N GLY A 341 17.18 -10.24 -9.87
CA GLY A 341 16.03 -10.93 -9.31
C GLY A 341 16.23 -11.24 -7.82
N LYS A 342 15.17 -11.12 -7.03
CA LYS A 342 15.19 -11.49 -5.61
C LYS A 342 14.96 -12.97 -5.42
N ALA A 343 15.61 -13.57 -4.41
CA ALA A 343 15.36 -14.93 -4.00
C ALA A 343 13.95 -15.05 -3.41
N ALA A 344 13.25 -16.14 -3.78
CA ALA A 344 11.94 -16.43 -3.20
C ALA A 344 12.05 -16.84 -1.72
N ARG A 345 13.14 -17.54 -1.37
CA ARG A 345 13.45 -18.01 -0.01
C ARG A 345 14.45 -17.09 0.67
N ASP A 346 14.18 -16.81 1.93
CA ASP A 346 15.06 -16.17 2.87
C ASP A 346 15.41 -17.21 3.96
N ASP A 347 16.69 -17.58 4.01
CA ASP A 347 17.24 -18.54 4.97
C ASP A 347 17.75 -17.85 6.25
N PHE A 348 17.46 -16.56 6.43
CA PHE A 348 17.83 -15.74 7.59
C PHE A 348 19.32 -15.78 7.96
N ASN A 349 20.18 -15.87 6.93
CA ASN A 349 21.63 -15.93 7.10
C ASN A 349 22.30 -14.54 7.10
N GLU A 350 21.58 -13.50 6.70
CA GLU A 350 22.07 -12.13 6.65
C GLU A 350 21.97 -11.45 8.03
N GLU A 351 22.73 -10.38 8.23
CA GLU A 351 22.70 -9.60 9.48
C GLU A 351 21.43 -8.75 9.63
N GLU A 352 20.78 -8.41 8.49
CA GLU A 352 19.56 -7.61 8.42
C GLU A 352 18.45 -8.37 7.67
N LEU A 353 17.20 -8.14 8.07
CA LEU A 353 16.05 -8.65 7.33
C LEU A 353 15.94 -8.01 5.94
N ASP A 354 15.51 -8.80 4.96
CA ASP A 354 15.16 -8.28 3.64
C ASP A 354 14.12 -7.16 3.75
N ARG A 355 14.32 -6.08 2.97
CA ARG A 355 13.46 -4.89 2.98
C ARG A 355 12.00 -5.17 2.59
N GLU A 356 11.70 -6.31 1.97
CA GLU A 356 10.32 -6.67 1.66
C GLU A 356 9.48 -7.01 2.91
N TYR A 357 10.11 -7.34 4.03
CA TYR A 357 9.38 -7.55 5.27
C TYR A 357 8.89 -6.24 5.87
N GLN A 358 7.66 -6.28 6.30
CA GLN A 358 7.05 -5.25 7.15
C GLN A 358 6.42 -5.90 8.38
N SER A 359 6.37 -5.16 9.47
CA SER A 359 5.68 -5.55 10.70
C SER A 359 4.40 -4.76 10.88
N LEU A 360 3.50 -5.23 11.73
CA LEU A 360 2.23 -4.59 11.99
C LEU A 360 2.38 -3.61 13.17
N ARG A 361 2.39 -2.30 12.90
CA ARG A 361 2.37 -1.16 13.84
C ARG A 361 3.64 -0.93 14.68
N VAL A 362 4.56 -1.87 14.77
CA VAL A 362 5.72 -1.78 15.65
C VAL A 362 7.03 -1.92 14.89
N ALA A 363 8.07 -1.28 15.37
CA ALA A 363 9.41 -1.43 14.81
C ALA A 363 9.88 -2.89 14.90
N MET A 364 10.55 -3.36 13.84
CA MET A 364 11.24 -4.66 13.85
C MET A 364 12.56 -4.49 14.59
N ASP A 365 12.56 -4.78 15.89
CA ASP A 365 13.70 -4.58 16.78
C ASP A 365 13.97 -5.80 17.67
N ALA A 366 15.10 -5.75 18.37
CA ALA A 366 15.58 -6.83 19.24
C ALA A 366 14.63 -7.18 20.43
N HIS A 367 13.55 -6.41 20.64
CA HIS A 367 12.57 -6.75 21.66
C HIS A 367 11.70 -7.95 21.27
N TYR A 368 11.67 -8.32 19.98
CA TYR A 368 10.87 -9.47 19.57
C TYR A 368 11.43 -10.28 18.39
N ILE A 369 12.45 -9.78 17.67
CA ILE A 369 13.13 -10.53 16.61
C ILE A 369 14.64 -10.44 16.75
N SER A 370 15.35 -11.53 16.43
CA SER A 370 16.80 -11.57 16.41
C SER A 370 17.30 -12.53 15.34
N LEU A 371 18.25 -12.06 14.53
CA LEU A 371 19.03 -12.86 13.57
C LEU A 371 20.35 -13.35 14.16
N THR A 372 20.74 -12.82 15.34
CA THR A 372 22.05 -13.07 15.92
C THR A 372 22.05 -14.00 17.13
N GLU A 373 20.92 -14.13 17.87
CA GLU A 373 20.83 -15.01 19.03
C GLU A 373 20.94 -16.50 18.66
N ARG A 374 20.44 -16.84 17.45
CA ARG A 374 20.58 -18.16 16.85
C ARG A 374 20.95 -17.99 15.37
N PRO A 375 22.25 -17.95 15.02
CA PRO A 375 22.68 -17.75 13.63
C PRO A 375 22.07 -18.77 12.66
N GLY A 376 21.60 -18.30 11.50
CA GLY A 376 20.86 -19.10 10.52
C GLY A 376 19.38 -19.29 10.83
N PHE A 377 18.85 -18.56 11.81
CA PHE A 377 17.43 -18.55 12.17
C PHE A 377 16.95 -17.13 12.46
N LEU A 378 15.72 -16.85 12.12
CA LEU A 378 15.01 -15.74 12.71
C LEU A 378 14.34 -16.20 14.01
N ARG A 379 14.85 -15.77 15.15
CA ARG A 379 14.18 -15.95 16.44
C ARG A 379 13.12 -14.90 16.65
N MET A 380 11.89 -15.31 16.91
CA MET A 380 10.76 -14.42 17.17
C MET A 380 10.16 -14.72 18.55
N TYR A 381 10.15 -13.71 19.43
CA TYR A 381 9.54 -13.82 20.76
C TYR A 381 8.05 -13.54 20.69
N GLY A 382 7.24 -14.44 21.24
CA GLY A 382 5.80 -14.29 21.33
C GLY A 382 5.40 -13.14 22.25
N ARG A 383 4.51 -12.29 21.75
CA ARG A 383 3.93 -11.14 22.48
C ARG A 383 2.42 -11.17 22.39
N SER A 384 1.78 -10.00 22.26
CA SER A 384 0.34 -9.83 22.18
C SER A 384 -0.31 -10.65 21.06
N GLY A 385 -1.58 -10.99 21.23
CA GLY A 385 -2.37 -11.66 20.20
C GLY A 385 -2.62 -10.78 18.97
N LEU A 386 -3.01 -11.41 17.87
CA LEU A 386 -3.21 -10.75 16.57
C LEU A 386 -4.26 -9.62 16.59
N ALA A 387 -5.25 -9.71 17.47
CA ALA A 387 -6.24 -8.65 17.66
C ALA A 387 -5.73 -7.43 18.48
N SER A 388 -4.52 -7.49 19.04
CA SER A 388 -3.91 -6.34 19.73
C SER A 388 -3.39 -5.34 18.69
N ARG A 389 -3.41 -4.05 19.06
CA ARG A 389 -2.88 -2.97 18.20
C ARG A 389 -1.59 -2.36 18.76
N PHE A 390 -0.89 -3.05 19.68
CA PHE A 390 0.22 -2.46 20.42
C PHE A 390 1.55 -3.19 20.29
N SER A 391 1.58 -4.52 20.27
CA SER A 391 2.82 -5.28 20.31
C SER A 391 2.73 -6.69 19.73
N GLN A 392 2.17 -6.82 18.54
CA GLN A 392 2.20 -8.10 17.82
C GLN A 392 3.64 -8.45 17.42
N SER A 393 3.96 -9.75 17.41
CA SER A 393 5.18 -10.28 16.80
C SER A 393 4.83 -10.95 15.48
N LEU A 394 4.97 -10.19 14.40
CA LEU A 394 4.61 -10.58 13.06
C LEU A 394 5.50 -9.84 12.07
N ILE A 395 6.01 -10.56 11.07
CA ILE A 395 6.60 -9.98 9.86
C ILE A 395 5.97 -10.63 8.63
N ALA A 396 5.74 -9.85 7.58
CA ALA A 396 5.06 -10.32 6.39
C ALA A 396 5.55 -9.61 5.13
N ARG A 397 5.33 -10.27 3.98
CA ARG A 397 5.52 -9.75 2.63
C ARG A 397 4.18 -9.61 1.93
N ARG A 398 4.08 -8.68 0.97
CA ARG A 398 2.87 -8.41 0.20
C ARG A 398 2.53 -9.53 -0.77
N TRP A 399 1.23 -9.82 -0.94
CA TRP A 399 0.79 -10.58 -2.11
C TRP A 399 0.98 -9.71 -3.35
N THR A 400 1.60 -10.29 -4.38
CA THR A 400 1.84 -9.60 -5.66
C THR A 400 1.15 -10.30 -6.83
N GLU A 401 0.72 -11.55 -6.61
CA GLU A 401 0.02 -12.38 -7.59
C GLU A 401 -1.17 -13.09 -6.96
N PHE A 402 -2.13 -13.47 -7.81
CA PHE A 402 -3.30 -14.25 -7.38
C PHE A 402 -3.00 -15.74 -7.18
N SER A 403 -1.85 -16.22 -7.65
CA SER A 403 -1.42 -17.59 -7.47
C SER A 403 0.03 -17.61 -6.97
N PHE A 404 0.21 -18.16 -5.78
CA PHE A 404 1.53 -18.26 -5.14
C PHE A 404 1.50 -19.31 -4.03
N GLU A 405 2.68 -19.69 -3.55
CA GLU A 405 2.87 -20.47 -2.36
C GLU A 405 3.66 -19.66 -1.34
N ALA A 406 3.24 -19.70 -0.08
CA ALA A 406 4.04 -19.24 1.04
C ALA A 406 4.30 -20.39 2.00
N SER A 407 5.54 -20.54 2.46
CA SER A 407 5.94 -21.61 3.38
C SER A 407 7.02 -21.16 4.34
N ALA A 408 7.09 -21.80 5.49
CA ALA A 408 8.09 -21.56 6.52
C ALA A 408 8.48 -22.87 7.19
N CYS A 409 9.76 -22.99 7.56
CA CYS A 409 10.25 -24.05 8.46
C CYS A 409 10.51 -23.43 9.82
N MET A 410 10.01 -24.04 10.89
CA MET A 410 10.21 -23.52 12.22
C MET A 410 10.41 -24.62 13.27
N GLU A 411 11.12 -24.27 14.34
CA GLU A 411 11.19 -25.00 15.60
C GLU A 411 10.39 -24.22 16.66
N PHE A 412 9.41 -24.87 17.27
CA PHE A 412 8.58 -24.27 18.31
C PHE A 412 8.03 -25.34 19.23
N GLU A 413 8.24 -25.18 20.53
CA GLU A 413 7.80 -26.12 21.57
C GLU A 413 6.92 -25.38 22.59
N PRO A 414 5.62 -25.19 22.29
CA PRO A 414 4.68 -24.54 23.19
C PRO A 414 4.39 -25.43 24.41
N GLU A 415 4.16 -24.81 25.55
CA GLU A 415 3.88 -25.49 26.83
C GLU A 415 2.41 -25.35 27.23
N VAL A 416 1.71 -24.36 26.66
CA VAL A 416 0.30 -24.07 26.96
C VAL A 416 -0.41 -23.54 25.71
N PHE A 417 -1.72 -23.66 25.66
CA PHE A 417 -2.56 -23.24 24.53
C PHE A 417 -2.48 -21.74 24.19
N LYS A 418 -1.98 -20.89 25.09
CA LYS A 418 -1.77 -19.45 24.87
C LYS A 418 -0.51 -19.10 24.08
N GLN A 419 0.31 -20.10 23.78
CA GLN A 419 1.52 -19.98 22.97
C GLN A 419 1.26 -20.53 21.57
N MET A 420 1.45 -19.70 20.56
CA MET A 420 1.14 -20.03 19.16
C MET A 420 2.21 -19.44 18.24
N ALA A 421 2.68 -20.22 17.27
CA ALA A 421 3.57 -19.73 16.21
C ALA A 421 3.27 -20.41 14.87
N GLY A 422 3.49 -19.73 13.76
CA GLY A 422 3.26 -20.32 12.46
C GLY A 422 3.18 -19.35 11.29
N LEU A 423 2.52 -19.81 10.23
CA LEU A 423 2.35 -19.16 8.94
C LEU A 423 1.01 -18.43 8.89
N ILE A 424 1.03 -17.13 8.55
CA ILE A 424 -0.16 -16.30 8.51
C ILE A 424 -0.39 -15.70 7.11
N PHE A 425 -1.67 -15.67 6.69
CA PHE A 425 -2.18 -14.93 5.54
C PHE A 425 -3.16 -13.91 6.09
N MET A 426 -2.90 -12.63 5.91
CA MET A 426 -3.55 -11.57 6.66
C MET A 426 -3.87 -10.37 5.79
N TYR A 427 -5.08 -9.82 5.94
CA TYR A 427 -5.43 -8.51 5.42
C TYR A 427 -5.33 -7.45 6.53
N ASP A 428 -5.98 -7.70 7.67
CA ASP A 428 -5.96 -6.87 8.87
C ASP A 428 -6.08 -7.71 10.16
N ASP A 429 -6.17 -7.05 11.32
CA ASP A 429 -6.27 -7.69 12.63
C ASP A 429 -7.59 -8.44 12.90
N GLN A 430 -8.51 -8.46 11.93
CA GLN A 430 -9.82 -9.11 12.00
C GLN A 430 -10.09 -10.08 10.83
N ASN A 431 -9.22 -10.08 9.80
CA ASN A 431 -9.38 -10.85 8.57
C ASN A 431 -8.08 -11.57 8.22
N TYR A 432 -7.96 -12.83 8.65
CA TYR A 432 -6.75 -13.64 8.43
C TYR A 432 -7.01 -15.15 8.53
N LEU A 433 -6.08 -15.90 7.97
CA LEU A 433 -5.94 -17.35 8.10
C LEU A 433 -4.58 -17.64 8.72
N TYR A 434 -4.54 -18.38 9.83
CA TYR A 434 -3.34 -18.67 10.59
C TYR A 434 -3.17 -20.17 10.78
N LEU A 435 -2.26 -20.79 10.00
CA LEU A 435 -1.80 -22.15 10.22
C LEU A 435 -0.74 -22.12 11.31
N HIS A 436 -1.04 -22.66 12.48
CA HIS A 436 -0.21 -22.49 13.67
C HIS A 436 0.00 -23.78 14.46
N VAL A 437 1.14 -23.82 15.14
CA VAL A 437 1.45 -24.79 16.18
C VAL A 437 1.09 -24.18 17.53
N SER A 438 0.50 -24.99 18.41
CA SER A 438 0.16 -24.65 19.79
C SER A 438 0.23 -25.88 20.68
N HIS A 439 -0.34 -25.83 21.89
CA HIS A 439 -0.42 -26.92 22.84
C HIS A 439 -1.87 -27.12 23.29
N ASP A 440 -2.24 -28.37 23.46
CA ASP A 440 -3.51 -28.81 24.07
C ASP A 440 -3.22 -29.65 25.28
N GLU A 441 -4.00 -29.54 26.35
CA GLU A 441 -3.75 -30.20 27.64
C GLU A 441 -3.86 -31.72 27.57
N GLU A 442 -4.61 -32.27 26.60
CA GLU A 442 -4.81 -33.72 26.43
C GLU A 442 -3.96 -34.30 25.30
N LEU A 443 -3.75 -33.51 24.22
CA LEU A 443 -3.09 -33.94 22.99
C LEU A 443 -1.59 -33.59 22.95
N GLY A 444 -1.12 -32.70 23.84
CA GLY A 444 0.25 -32.19 23.81
C GLY A 444 0.45 -31.14 22.70
N LYS A 445 1.56 -31.22 21.96
CA LYS A 445 1.85 -30.32 20.83
C LYS A 445 0.92 -30.59 19.66
N VAL A 446 0.26 -29.55 19.17
CA VAL A 446 -0.78 -29.64 18.13
C VAL A 446 -0.57 -28.62 17.02
N ILE A 447 -1.17 -28.92 15.85
CA ILE A 447 -1.32 -27.99 14.74
C ILE A 447 -2.80 -27.74 14.47
N SER A 448 -3.17 -26.52 14.11
CA SER A 448 -4.54 -26.15 13.74
C SER A 448 -4.55 -24.97 12.77
N ILE A 449 -5.72 -24.67 12.21
CA ILE A 449 -5.99 -23.47 11.41
C ILE A 449 -6.97 -22.60 12.20
N LEU A 450 -6.58 -21.35 12.44
CA LEU A 450 -7.47 -20.32 12.95
C LEU A 450 -7.90 -19.41 11.79
N LYS A 451 -9.20 -19.29 11.56
CA LYS A 451 -9.78 -18.32 10.64
C LYS A 451 -10.42 -17.18 11.44
N ALA A 452 -10.03 -15.96 11.14
CA ALA A 452 -10.70 -14.75 11.60
C ALA A 452 -11.33 -14.05 10.40
N GLU A 453 -12.61 -13.74 10.48
CA GLU A 453 -13.36 -13.01 9.47
C GLU A 453 -14.33 -12.05 10.14
N ASN A 454 -14.07 -10.74 10.04
CA ASN A 454 -14.92 -9.69 10.58
C ASN A 454 -15.32 -9.93 12.05
N LYS A 455 -14.32 -10.16 12.93
CA LYS A 455 -14.48 -10.43 14.37
C LYS A 455 -15.10 -11.79 14.71
N ARG A 456 -15.29 -12.67 13.74
CA ARG A 456 -15.69 -14.06 13.98
C ARG A 456 -14.47 -14.94 13.92
N TYR A 457 -14.33 -15.82 14.90
CA TYR A 457 -13.21 -16.75 14.99
C TYR A 457 -13.74 -18.18 14.87
N GLU A 458 -13.12 -18.97 14.03
CA GLU A 458 -13.43 -20.38 13.84
C GLU A 458 -12.16 -21.21 13.64
N TYR A 459 -12.24 -22.47 14.01
CA TYR A 459 -11.25 -23.49 13.73
C TYR A 459 -11.82 -24.43 12.66
N PRO A 460 -11.53 -24.24 11.37
CA PRO A 460 -12.05 -25.08 10.28
C PRO A 460 -11.68 -26.56 10.43
N ILE A 461 -10.68 -26.84 11.23
CA ILE A 461 -10.27 -28.17 11.65
C ILE A 461 -10.09 -28.19 13.17
N GLY A 462 -10.15 -29.39 13.76
CA GLY A 462 -9.77 -29.59 15.17
C GLY A 462 -8.26 -29.48 15.38
N PHE A 463 -7.82 -29.69 16.59
CA PHE A 463 -6.41 -29.77 16.95
C PHE A 463 -5.85 -31.15 16.59
N ILE A 464 -4.77 -31.19 15.81
CA ILE A 464 -4.13 -32.41 15.33
C ILE A 464 -2.80 -32.59 16.06
N PRO A 465 -2.58 -33.68 16.80
CA PRO A 465 -1.29 -33.95 17.45
C PRO A 465 -0.15 -34.05 16.45
N ILE A 466 0.99 -33.46 16.78
CA ILE A 466 2.21 -33.47 15.97
C ILE A 466 3.43 -33.85 16.82
N GLU A 467 4.53 -34.24 16.14
CA GLU A 467 5.75 -34.67 16.82
C GLU A 467 6.42 -33.52 17.59
N GLU A 468 6.87 -33.80 18.82
CA GLU A 468 7.67 -32.89 19.62
C GLU A 468 9.15 -32.94 19.19
N GLY A 469 9.91 -31.90 19.49
CA GLY A 469 11.36 -31.84 19.29
C GLY A 469 11.81 -31.88 17.81
N ARG A 470 10.90 -31.64 16.87
CA ARG A 470 11.21 -31.60 15.43
C ARG A 470 10.82 -30.27 14.81
N ALA A 471 11.66 -29.81 13.89
CA ALA A 471 11.29 -28.72 13.00
C ALA A 471 10.09 -29.12 12.14
N ILE A 472 9.18 -28.19 11.89
CA ILE A 472 7.96 -28.41 11.10
C ILE A 472 7.91 -27.41 9.95
N ILE A 473 7.50 -27.89 8.78
CA ILE A 473 7.26 -27.06 7.61
C ILE A 473 5.77 -26.82 7.51
N LEU A 474 5.40 -25.55 7.40
CA LEU A 474 4.05 -25.06 7.19
C LEU A 474 3.97 -24.44 5.80
N LYS A 475 2.90 -24.70 5.06
CA LYS A 475 2.72 -24.18 3.71
C LYS A 475 1.26 -23.84 3.43
N GLY A 476 1.03 -22.72 2.75
CA GLY A 476 -0.24 -22.36 2.15
C GLY A 476 -0.07 -22.12 0.65
N LYS A 477 -0.93 -22.74 -0.17
CA LYS A 477 -1.00 -22.56 -1.62
C LYS A 477 -2.26 -21.79 -1.97
N VAL A 478 -2.09 -20.60 -2.53
CA VAL A 478 -3.16 -19.71 -2.99
C VAL A 478 -3.34 -19.87 -4.50
N GLU A 479 -4.58 -20.06 -4.93
CA GLU A 479 -4.99 -20.09 -6.33
C GLU A 479 -6.29 -19.27 -6.49
N GLY A 480 -6.15 -18.00 -6.85
CA GLY A 480 -7.26 -17.05 -6.93
C GLY A 480 -7.96 -16.85 -5.58
N GLU A 481 -9.20 -17.27 -5.46
CA GLU A 481 -10.02 -17.14 -4.24
C GLU A 481 -9.77 -18.26 -3.22
N ARG A 482 -8.93 -19.24 -3.53
CA ARG A 482 -8.82 -20.49 -2.78
C ARG A 482 -7.44 -20.65 -2.16
N ILE A 483 -7.40 -21.15 -0.92
CA ILE A 483 -6.17 -21.53 -0.26
C ILE A 483 -6.27 -22.97 0.27
N GLN A 484 -5.23 -23.77 0.02
CA GLN A 484 -5.02 -25.09 0.64
C GLN A 484 -3.78 -25.03 1.52
N PHE A 485 -3.89 -25.58 2.72
CA PHE A 485 -2.78 -25.68 3.66
C PHE A 485 -2.14 -27.06 3.64
N TYR A 486 -0.85 -27.08 4.00
CA TYR A 486 -0.03 -28.29 4.11
C TYR A 486 0.91 -28.17 5.31
N PHE A 487 1.30 -29.31 5.87
CA PHE A 487 2.38 -29.39 6.86
C PHE A 487 3.19 -30.67 6.69
N GLY A 488 4.37 -30.72 7.25
CA GLY A 488 5.22 -31.91 7.24
C GLY A 488 6.58 -31.67 7.88
N TYR A 489 7.46 -32.65 7.75
CA TYR A 489 8.80 -32.63 8.36
C TYR A 489 9.92 -32.71 7.33
N ALA A 490 9.56 -32.74 6.05
CA ALA A 490 10.46 -32.66 4.91
C ALA A 490 9.74 -31.99 3.74
N GLU A 491 10.47 -31.23 2.92
CA GLU A 491 9.89 -30.42 1.84
C GLU A 491 9.20 -31.27 0.76
N ASP A 492 9.68 -32.49 0.53
CA ASP A 492 9.14 -33.45 -0.44
C ASP A 492 8.03 -34.36 0.13
N ALA A 493 7.68 -34.19 1.41
CA ALA A 493 6.72 -35.04 2.13
C ALA A 493 5.71 -34.21 2.94
N LEU A 494 5.12 -33.18 2.30
CA LEU A 494 4.07 -32.38 2.92
C LEU A 494 2.70 -33.04 2.72
N THR A 495 1.87 -33.00 3.78
CA THR A 495 0.51 -33.53 3.79
C THR A 495 -0.49 -32.39 3.81
N GLU A 496 -1.58 -32.53 3.05
CA GLU A 496 -2.70 -31.60 3.12
C GLU A 496 -3.31 -31.59 4.52
N ILE A 497 -3.65 -30.38 4.99
CA ILE A 497 -4.35 -30.18 6.26
C ILE A 497 -5.59 -29.32 6.05
N GLY A 498 -6.72 -29.83 6.48
CA GLY A 498 -8.02 -29.16 6.38
C GLY A 498 -8.60 -29.09 4.96
N PRO A 499 -9.77 -28.49 4.82
CA PRO A 499 -10.40 -28.27 3.52
C PRO A 499 -9.73 -27.11 2.78
N VAL A 500 -9.99 -27.01 1.47
CA VAL A 500 -9.74 -25.77 0.71
C VAL A 500 -10.65 -24.68 1.29
N LEU A 501 -10.05 -23.57 1.70
CA LEU A 501 -10.74 -22.41 2.26
C LEU A 501 -10.85 -21.29 1.23
N ASP A 502 -11.88 -20.45 1.39
CA ASP A 502 -11.98 -19.17 0.70
C ASP A 502 -11.01 -18.18 1.35
N CYS A 503 -10.19 -17.50 0.55
CA CYS A 503 -9.29 -16.42 0.97
C CYS A 503 -9.65 -15.07 0.37
N SER A 504 -10.72 -14.97 -0.42
CA SER A 504 -11.16 -13.72 -1.06
C SER A 504 -11.66 -12.66 -0.06
N PHE A 505 -12.04 -13.08 1.17
CA PHE A 505 -12.43 -12.16 2.24
C PHE A 505 -11.25 -11.28 2.73
N MET A 506 -10.01 -11.62 2.39
CA MET A 506 -8.85 -10.77 2.65
C MET A 506 -8.73 -9.68 1.58
N SER A 507 -9.70 -8.79 1.54
CA SER A 507 -9.82 -7.70 0.55
C SER A 507 -10.56 -6.50 1.14
N ASP A 508 -10.37 -5.33 0.53
CA ASP A 508 -10.99 -4.06 0.93
C ASP A 508 -12.52 -4.20 1.10
N GLU A 509 -13.17 -4.89 0.17
CA GLU A 509 -14.63 -4.96 0.07
C GLU A 509 -15.25 -5.89 1.12
N ALA A 510 -14.46 -6.82 1.65
CA ALA A 510 -14.91 -7.78 2.65
C ALA A 510 -14.84 -7.25 4.09
N CYS A 511 -14.06 -6.21 4.34
CA CYS A 511 -13.76 -5.72 5.68
C CYS A 511 -14.88 -4.87 6.26
N LEU A 512 -15.08 -4.95 7.58
CA LEU A 512 -15.94 -4.05 8.34
C LEU A 512 -15.23 -2.75 8.73
N GLU A 513 -13.94 -2.84 9.05
CA GLU A 513 -13.10 -1.72 9.46
C GLU A 513 -11.89 -1.64 8.52
N GLY A 514 -11.64 -0.47 7.94
CA GLY A 514 -10.56 -0.30 6.99
C GLY A 514 -10.85 -0.90 5.61
N TRP A 515 -10.23 -0.38 4.56
CA TRP A 515 -10.45 -0.86 3.19
C TRP A 515 -9.44 -0.23 2.23
N PHE A 516 -8.21 -0.02 2.70
CA PHE A 516 -7.19 0.68 1.91
C PHE A 516 -5.90 -0.10 1.73
N THR A 517 -5.77 -1.31 2.30
CA THR A 517 -4.55 -2.09 2.27
C THR A 517 -4.60 -3.23 1.25
N GLY A 518 -3.82 -4.26 1.42
CA GLY A 518 -3.80 -5.47 0.63
C GLY A 518 -3.35 -6.65 1.48
N ALA A 519 -3.60 -7.86 1.01
CA ALA A 519 -3.24 -9.06 1.73
C ALA A 519 -1.72 -9.25 1.82
N MET A 520 -1.29 -9.80 2.93
CA MET A 520 0.09 -10.11 3.29
C MET A 520 0.22 -11.61 3.62
N ALA A 521 1.40 -12.18 3.41
CA ALA A 521 1.76 -13.51 3.90
C ALA A 521 3.04 -13.43 4.71
N GLY A 522 3.10 -14.12 5.84
CA GLY A 522 4.25 -14.01 6.73
C GLY A 522 4.24 -15.01 7.87
N ILE A 523 5.07 -14.73 8.85
CA ILE A 523 5.26 -15.54 10.05
C ILE A 523 4.92 -14.73 11.31
N CYS A 524 4.37 -15.43 12.29
CA CYS A 524 3.84 -14.82 13.49
C CYS A 524 4.13 -15.70 14.71
N CYS A 525 4.41 -15.06 15.85
CA CYS A 525 4.53 -15.71 17.15
C CYS A 525 3.76 -14.92 18.19
N GLN A 526 2.94 -15.58 19.01
CA GLN A 526 2.24 -14.94 20.12
C GLN A 526 2.38 -15.77 21.40
N ASP A 527 2.51 -15.08 22.53
CA ASP A 527 2.50 -15.66 23.86
C ASP A 527 1.68 -14.78 24.81
N LEU A 528 0.46 -15.22 25.06
CA LEU A 528 -0.48 -14.50 25.93
C LEU A 528 -0.25 -14.79 27.43
N THR A 529 0.79 -15.57 27.75
CA THR A 529 1.21 -15.78 29.15
C THR A 529 2.11 -14.65 29.66
N GLY A 530 2.74 -13.91 28.73
CA GLY A 530 3.71 -12.87 29.04
C GLY A 530 5.14 -13.37 29.33
N PHE A 531 5.42 -14.66 29.13
CA PHE A 531 6.77 -15.21 29.32
C PHE A 531 7.67 -15.07 28.09
N GLY A 532 7.12 -14.68 26.94
CA GLY A 532 7.89 -14.44 25.73
C GLY A 532 8.44 -15.72 25.10
N LYS A 533 7.63 -16.78 25.01
CA LYS A 533 8.03 -18.03 24.35
C LYS A 533 8.49 -17.74 22.93
N ALA A 534 9.70 -18.16 22.57
CA ALA A 534 10.27 -17.92 21.26
C ALA A 534 9.95 -19.07 20.28
N ALA A 535 9.75 -18.71 19.02
CA ALA A 535 9.80 -19.59 17.86
C ALA A 535 11.05 -19.25 17.04
N ASP A 536 11.74 -20.27 16.53
CA ASP A 536 12.91 -20.14 15.67
C ASP A 536 12.52 -20.57 14.26
N PHE A 537 12.53 -19.61 13.32
CA PHE A 537 12.25 -19.86 11.91
C PHE A 537 13.57 -20.05 11.16
N ASP A 538 13.71 -21.23 10.53
CA ASP A 538 14.88 -21.61 9.73
C ASP A 538 14.87 -20.88 8.39
N TRP A 539 13.70 -20.80 7.77
CA TRP A 539 13.49 -20.05 6.52
C TRP A 539 12.03 -19.66 6.34
N PHE A 540 11.83 -18.62 5.49
CA PHE A 540 10.54 -18.25 4.92
C PHE A 540 10.66 -18.13 3.40
N GLU A 541 9.71 -18.69 2.67
CA GLU A 541 9.70 -18.69 1.21
C GLU A 541 8.35 -18.23 0.68
N MET A 542 8.39 -17.40 -0.38
CA MET A 542 7.18 -16.98 -1.10
C MET A 542 7.46 -17.09 -2.60
N LYS A 543 6.85 -18.10 -3.25
CA LYS A 543 6.97 -18.38 -4.70
C LYS A 543 5.72 -17.95 -5.43
N THR A 544 5.84 -17.00 -6.32
CA THR A 544 4.74 -16.57 -7.21
C THR A 544 4.74 -17.37 -8.51
N TYR A 545 3.56 -17.61 -9.04
CA TYR A 545 3.37 -18.25 -10.34
C TYR A 545 2.77 -17.23 -11.30
N ASP A 546 3.51 -16.89 -12.34
CA ASP A 546 3.06 -16.02 -13.42
C ASP A 546 1.93 -16.71 -14.20
N ASN A 547 0.69 -16.35 -13.93
CA ASN A 547 -0.48 -16.87 -14.65
C ASN A 547 -0.79 -16.10 -15.96
N ASP A 548 0.08 -15.18 -16.38
CA ASP A 548 -0.10 -14.41 -17.64
C ASP A 548 -0.04 -15.29 -18.91
N SER A 549 0.34 -16.58 -18.80
CA SER A 549 0.39 -17.51 -19.93
C SER A 549 -0.93 -18.24 -20.24
N GLY A 550 -2.00 -18.03 -19.47
CA GLY A 550 -3.23 -18.84 -19.51
C GLY A 550 -4.55 -18.13 -19.78
N ARG A 551 -4.60 -16.82 -19.81
CA ARG A 551 -5.84 -16.07 -20.13
C ARG A 551 -5.78 -15.54 -21.56
N LYS A 552 -6.27 -16.38 -22.49
CA LYS A 552 -6.69 -15.96 -23.85
C LYS A 552 -8.17 -15.69 -23.84
#